data_b58856b028a222058a7b1bd94a5626fc
#
_entry.id   b58856b028a222058a7b1bd94a5626fc
#
_cell.length_a   1.000
_cell.length_b   1.000
_cell.length_c   1.000
_cell.angle_alpha   90.00
_cell.angle_beta   90.00
_cell.angle_gamma   90.00
#
_symmetry.space_group_name_H-M   'P 1'
#
loop_
_entity.id
_entity.type
_entity.pdbx_description
1 polymer ?
#
loop_
_entity_poly.entity_id
_entity_poly.type
_entity_poly.pdbx_seq_one_letter_code
_entity_poly.pdbx_strand_id
1 'polypeptide(L)'
;IVNGNHEDMTHIPNTFFRNVIMDSDFVFFLAFDVGGSHYLKRYQHTFKFIDNNTRMMANVFGYLADYKKPFVFASSQMSNMSYSPYGVMKRVGEMYTKSLGGLIVHFWNVYGIEKDMEKAHVITDFISKGFENGVIEMMTDGKEERQFLYAEDCCKALKVIMKKYDQFKSDDPLHITSFKNSSILEVAEVIQDLFL
;
A
#
# COMPACT_ATOMS: atom_id res chain seq x y z
N ILE A 1 3.61 -3.28 -13.67
CA ILE A 1 4.77 -3.51 -12.79
C ILE A 1 5.97 -3.58 -13.70
N VAL A 2 6.83 -2.64 -13.56
CA VAL A 2 7.94 -2.39 -14.45
C VAL A 2 9.21 -2.82 -13.71
N ASN A 3 9.95 -3.77 -14.26
CA ASN A 3 11.19 -4.31 -13.69
C ASN A 3 12.38 -3.94 -14.57
N GLY A 4 13.29 -3.13 -14.07
CA GLY A 4 14.56 -2.81 -14.72
C GLY A 4 15.11 -1.45 -14.29
N ASN A 5 16.40 -1.20 -14.53
CA ASN A 5 17.10 0.02 -14.10
C ASN A 5 16.50 1.33 -14.67
N HIS A 6 15.69 1.25 -15.74
CA HIS A 6 15.03 2.41 -16.34
C HIS A 6 13.70 2.77 -15.66
N GLU A 7 13.23 1.94 -14.73
CA GLU A 7 11.91 1.96 -14.12
C GLU A 7 11.97 2.27 -12.63
N ASP A 8 13.15 2.55 -12.12
CA ASP A 8 13.35 2.93 -10.72
C ASP A 8 12.86 4.37 -10.50
N MET A 9 11.71 4.48 -9.82
CA MET A 9 11.08 5.76 -9.49
C MET A 9 11.89 6.64 -8.53
N THR A 10 12.97 6.11 -7.95
CA THR A 10 13.83 6.88 -7.04
C THR A 10 14.87 7.74 -7.75
N HIS A 11 15.11 7.52 -9.06
CA HIS A 11 16.09 8.26 -9.84
C HIS A 11 15.49 9.42 -10.62
N ILE A 12 16.17 10.56 -10.66
CA ILE A 12 15.85 11.76 -11.45
C ILE A 12 17.01 12.07 -12.41
N PRO A 13 16.76 12.43 -13.68
CA PRO A 13 15.47 12.43 -14.35
C PRO A 13 15.08 11.04 -14.84
N ASN A 14 13.89 10.57 -14.49
CA ASN A 14 13.35 9.34 -15.03
C ASN A 14 12.45 9.65 -16.23
N THR A 15 13.03 9.70 -17.43
CA THR A 15 12.31 10.01 -18.67
C THR A 15 11.22 8.99 -18.98
N PHE A 16 11.40 7.73 -18.60
CA PHE A 16 10.41 6.70 -18.80
C PHE A 16 9.14 7.01 -17.98
N PHE A 17 9.25 7.21 -16.67
CA PHE A 17 8.10 7.56 -15.80
C PHE A 17 7.44 8.86 -16.21
N ARG A 18 8.24 9.86 -16.57
CA ARG A 18 7.74 11.11 -17.11
C ARG A 18 6.80 10.88 -18.29
N ASN A 19 7.24 10.11 -19.29
CA ASN A 19 6.46 9.83 -20.50
C ASN A 19 5.20 9.00 -20.16
N VAL A 20 5.32 7.98 -19.32
CA VAL A 20 4.17 7.16 -18.88
C VAL A 20 3.10 8.03 -18.22
N ILE A 21 3.48 8.93 -17.32
CA ILE A 21 2.51 9.83 -16.67
C ILE A 21 1.93 10.83 -17.68
N MET A 22 2.77 11.40 -18.55
CA MET A 22 2.34 12.34 -19.58
C MET A 22 1.30 11.73 -20.52
N ASP A 23 1.48 10.48 -20.93
CA ASP A 23 0.62 9.78 -21.89
C ASP A 23 -0.59 9.07 -21.26
N SER A 24 -0.67 9.03 -19.91
CA SER A 24 -1.80 8.39 -19.22
C SER A 24 -2.99 9.34 -19.02
N ASP A 25 -4.21 8.79 -19.03
CA ASP A 25 -5.43 9.54 -18.72
C ASP A 25 -5.72 9.59 -17.21
N PHE A 26 -5.20 8.61 -16.45
CA PHE A 26 -5.41 8.48 -15.02
C PHE A 26 -4.23 7.78 -14.36
N VAL A 27 -3.84 8.21 -13.16
CA VAL A 27 -2.70 7.62 -12.44
C VAL A 27 -3.15 7.00 -11.12
N PHE A 28 -2.85 5.71 -10.94
CA PHE A 28 -2.92 5.05 -9.64
C PHE A 28 -1.53 5.05 -9.03
N PHE A 29 -1.26 5.98 -8.13
CA PHE A 29 0.01 6.01 -7.39
C PHE A 29 -0.05 5.04 -6.20
N LEU A 30 0.23 3.76 -6.48
CA LEU A 30 0.20 2.66 -5.50
C LEU A 30 1.59 2.26 -5.00
N ALA A 31 2.63 2.69 -5.70
CA ALA A 31 4.00 2.29 -5.39
C ALA A 31 4.48 2.93 -4.09
N PHE A 32 5.11 2.10 -3.26
CA PHE A 32 5.77 2.49 -2.02
C PHE A 32 6.72 1.38 -1.59
N ASP A 33 7.84 1.72 -0.95
CA ASP A 33 8.64 0.71 -0.27
C ASP A 33 7.94 0.36 1.04
N VAL A 34 7.25 -0.77 1.04
CA VAL A 34 6.38 -1.23 2.14
C VAL A 34 6.32 -2.75 2.16
N GLY A 35 5.94 -3.31 3.27
CA GLY A 35 5.68 -4.72 3.48
C GLY A 35 4.86 -4.94 4.73
N GLY A 36 4.69 -6.19 5.13
CA GLY A 36 3.99 -6.57 6.34
C GLY A 36 4.69 -6.09 7.63
N SER A 37 4.13 -6.45 8.78
CA SER A 37 4.59 -5.98 10.09
C SER A 37 6.05 -6.32 10.37
N HIS A 38 6.54 -7.50 9.96
CA HIS A 38 7.95 -7.90 10.09
C HIS A 38 8.88 -6.97 9.32
N TYR A 39 8.53 -6.68 8.06
CA TYR A 39 9.30 -5.78 7.21
C TYR A 39 9.36 -4.37 7.78
N LEU A 40 8.22 -3.79 8.15
CA LEU A 40 8.16 -2.45 8.74
C LEU A 40 8.92 -2.37 10.05
N LYS A 41 8.79 -3.35 10.94
CA LYS A 41 9.53 -3.40 12.22
C LYS A 41 11.04 -3.36 12.00
N ARG A 42 11.53 -4.02 10.96
CA ARG A 42 12.97 -4.13 10.64
C ARG A 42 13.51 -2.91 9.91
N TYR A 43 12.76 -2.35 8.95
CA TYR A 43 13.32 -1.43 7.96
C TYR A 43 12.81 0.00 8.01
N GLN A 44 11.61 0.29 8.55
CA GLN A 44 11.01 1.62 8.44
C GLN A 44 11.83 2.77 9.06
N HIS A 45 12.75 2.46 9.99
CA HIS A 45 13.65 3.43 10.63
C HIS A 45 14.99 3.57 9.91
N THR A 46 15.22 2.81 8.83
CA THR A 46 16.49 2.89 8.08
C THR A 46 16.51 4.07 7.12
N PHE A 47 17.70 4.64 6.91
CA PHE A 47 17.89 5.69 5.91
C PHE A 47 17.37 5.25 4.53
N LYS A 48 17.71 4.03 4.10
CA LYS A 48 17.31 3.50 2.78
C LYS A 48 15.79 3.50 2.58
N PHE A 49 15.05 3.05 3.59
CA PHE A 49 13.58 3.02 3.53
C PHE A 49 12.98 4.43 3.39
N ILE A 50 13.49 5.36 4.21
CA ILE A 50 13.03 6.76 4.20
C ILE A 50 13.41 7.44 2.88
N ASP A 51 14.66 7.30 2.43
CA ASP A 51 15.16 7.91 1.20
C ASP A 51 14.43 7.39 -0.04
N ASN A 52 14.24 6.07 -0.17
CA ASN A 52 13.50 5.46 -1.27
C ASN A 52 12.09 6.06 -1.40
N ASN A 53 11.33 6.08 -0.31
CA ASN A 53 9.96 6.57 -0.33
C ASN A 53 9.89 8.08 -0.57
N THR A 54 10.82 8.85 0.01
CA THR A 54 10.88 10.30 -0.19
C THR A 54 11.17 10.66 -1.64
N ARG A 55 12.18 10.00 -2.25
CA ARG A 55 12.51 10.23 -3.67
C ARG A 55 11.38 9.83 -4.60
N MET A 56 10.79 8.65 -4.36
CA MET A 56 9.64 8.18 -5.15
C MET A 56 8.48 9.17 -5.11
N MET A 57 8.12 9.64 -3.92
CA MET A 57 7.06 10.65 -3.78
C MET A 57 7.42 11.96 -4.48
N ALA A 58 8.62 12.49 -4.27
CA ALA A 58 9.05 13.74 -4.89
C ALA A 58 8.97 13.67 -6.42
N ASN A 59 9.41 12.56 -7.02
CA ASN A 59 9.40 12.37 -8.46
C ASN A 59 7.97 12.26 -9.01
N VAL A 60 7.16 11.36 -8.44
CA VAL A 60 5.81 11.11 -8.97
C VAL A 60 4.91 12.33 -8.78
N PHE A 61 4.91 12.95 -7.60
CA PHE A 61 4.12 14.16 -7.38
C PHE A 61 4.61 15.35 -8.21
N GLY A 62 5.93 15.46 -8.46
CA GLY A 62 6.46 16.44 -9.39
C GLY A 62 5.86 16.30 -10.80
N TYR A 63 5.87 15.09 -11.36
CA TYR A 63 5.25 14.85 -12.68
C TYR A 63 3.73 15.04 -12.66
N LEU A 64 3.05 14.66 -11.58
CA LEU A 64 1.60 14.91 -11.44
C LEU A 64 1.28 16.40 -11.41
N ALA A 65 2.12 17.22 -10.78
CA ALA A 65 2.00 18.68 -10.78
C ALA A 65 2.20 19.28 -12.18
N ASP A 66 3.23 18.80 -12.92
CA ASP A 66 3.57 19.28 -14.26
C ASP A 66 2.45 18.95 -15.26
N TYR A 67 1.95 17.71 -15.24
CA TYR A 67 1.01 17.22 -16.25
C TYR A 67 -0.46 17.28 -15.83
N LYS A 68 -0.75 17.67 -14.59
CA LYS A 68 -2.11 17.87 -14.03
C LYS A 68 -3.05 16.68 -14.27
N LYS A 69 -2.52 15.46 -14.13
CA LYS A 69 -3.30 14.25 -14.35
C LYS A 69 -4.21 13.96 -13.16
N PRO A 70 -5.45 13.48 -13.37
CA PRO A 70 -6.27 12.94 -12.30
C PRO A 70 -5.59 11.70 -11.72
N PHE A 71 -5.58 11.59 -10.39
CA PHE A 71 -4.87 10.49 -9.74
C PHE A 71 -5.46 10.12 -8.38
N VAL A 72 -5.14 8.89 -7.99
CA VAL A 72 -5.38 8.35 -6.65
C VAL A 72 -4.03 8.05 -6.00
N PHE A 73 -3.83 8.50 -4.77
CA PHE A 73 -2.69 8.12 -3.94
C PHE A 73 -3.09 7.06 -2.92
N ALA A 74 -2.36 5.95 -2.92
CA ALA A 74 -2.51 4.88 -1.95
C ALA A 74 -1.85 5.26 -0.62
N SER A 75 -2.64 5.77 0.31
CA SER A 75 -2.25 5.97 1.69
C SER A 75 -2.62 4.76 2.55
N SER A 76 -2.58 4.92 3.85
CA SER A 76 -2.83 3.87 4.82
C SER A 76 -3.53 4.45 6.04
N GLN A 77 -4.31 3.63 6.73
CA GLN A 77 -4.80 3.95 8.07
C GLN A 77 -3.68 4.37 9.04
N MET A 78 -2.44 3.91 8.79
CA MET A 78 -1.27 4.25 9.60
C MET A 78 -0.79 5.70 9.42
N SER A 79 -1.33 6.47 8.46
CA SER A 79 -0.94 7.87 8.24
C SER A 79 -1.15 8.77 9.45
N ASN A 80 -1.99 8.35 10.39
CA ASN A 80 -2.22 9.06 11.67
C ASN A 80 -1.24 8.66 12.79
N MET A 81 -0.35 7.69 12.55
CA MET A 81 0.61 7.19 13.54
C MET A 81 1.92 7.96 13.48
N SER A 82 2.06 9.02 14.27
CA SER A 82 3.25 9.90 14.27
C SER A 82 4.55 9.20 14.69
N TYR A 83 4.48 8.08 15.40
CA TYR A 83 5.63 7.27 15.81
C TYR A 83 6.15 6.31 14.72
N SER A 84 5.42 6.16 13.62
CA SER A 84 5.79 5.30 12.50
C SER A 84 6.34 6.13 11.34
N PRO A 85 7.63 6.01 10.95
CA PRO A 85 8.16 6.67 9.75
C PRO A 85 7.35 6.37 8.50
N TYR A 86 6.89 5.13 8.33
CA TYR A 86 5.97 4.75 7.25
C TYR A 86 4.68 5.59 7.29
N GLY A 87 4.04 5.67 8.46
CA GLY A 87 2.82 6.46 8.63
C GLY A 87 3.03 7.94 8.33
N VAL A 88 4.11 8.51 8.87
CA VAL A 88 4.48 9.92 8.62
C VAL A 88 4.68 10.19 7.12
N MET A 89 5.38 9.32 6.40
CA MET A 89 5.58 9.50 4.95
C MET A 89 4.27 9.36 4.17
N LYS A 90 3.38 8.43 4.56
CA LYS A 90 2.04 8.36 3.97
C LYS A 90 1.26 9.66 4.21
N ARG A 91 1.37 10.26 5.40
CA ARG A 91 0.78 11.57 5.71
C ARG A 91 1.34 12.70 4.84
N VAL A 92 2.65 12.71 4.60
CA VAL A 92 3.26 13.65 3.65
C VAL A 92 2.69 13.48 2.25
N GLY A 93 2.55 12.22 1.78
CA GLY A 93 1.91 11.92 0.50
C GLY A 93 0.46 12.41 0.40
N GLU A 94 -0.31 12.34 1.50
CA GLU A 94 -1.65 12.92 1.57
C GLU A 94 -1.64 14.44 1.42
N MET A 95 -0.66 15.12 2.02
CA MET A 95 -0.51 16.58 1.88
C MET A 95 -0.21 16.96 0.42
N TYR A 96 0.70 16.26 -0.25
CA TYR A 96 0.93 16.45 -1.70
C TYR A 96 -0.35 16.19 -2.50
N THR A 97 -1.05 15.11 -2.19
CA THR A 97 -2.29 14.73 -2.90
C THR A 97 -3.35 15.81 -2.78
N LYS A 98 -3.58 16.33 -1.58
CA LYS A 98 -4.53 17.45 -1.35
C LYS A 98 -4.12 18.71 -2.11
N SER A 99 -2.83 19.06 -2.09
CA SER A 99 -2.34 20.27 -2.77
C SER A 99 -2.49 20.20 -4.29
N LEU A 100 -2.50 18.99 -4.86
CA LEU A 100 -2.64 18.74 -6.30
C LEU A 100 -4.08 18.37 -6.72
N GLY A 101 -5.03 18.31 -5.78
CA GLY A 101 -6.43 17.98 -6.06
C GLY A 101 -6.66 16.51 -6.45
N GLY A 102 -5.77 15.60 -6.03
CA GLY A 102 -5.94 14.16 -6.18
C GLY A 102 -6.86 13.54 -5.13
N LEU A 103 -7.17 12.25 -5.27
CA LEU A 103 -7.93 11.49 -4.27
C LEU A 103 -7.00 10.67 -3.38
N ILE A 104 -7.31 10.64 -2.09
CA ILE A 104 -6.60 9.81 -1.11
C ILE A 104 -7.43 8.58 -0.83
N VAL A 105 -6.81 7.39 -0.93
CA VAL A 105 -7.41 6.15 -0.49
C VAL A 105 -6.61 5.57 0.67
N HIS A 106 -7.29 5.20 1.75
CA HIS A 106 -6.70 4.47 2.87
C HIS A 106 -6.92 2.98 2.66
N PHE A 107 -5.87 2.27 2.31
CA PHE A 107 -5.87 0.83 2.38
C PHE A 107 -5.68 0.37 3.82
N TRP A 108 -6.41 -0.68 4.16
CA TRP A 108 -6.25 -1.37 5.43
C TRP A 108 -5.35 -2.60 5.22
N ASN A 109 -5.86 -3.80 5.41
CA ASN A 109 -5.04 -5.00 5.20
C ASN A 109 -5.50 -5.69 3.91
N VAL A 110 -4.93 -5.27 2.78
CA VAL A 110 -5.17 -5.92 1.50
C VAL A 110 -4.32 -7.19 1.44
N TYR A 111 -4.94 -8.32 1.10
CA TYR A 111 -4.26 -9.60 0.96
C TYR A 111 -4.50 -10.23 -0.41
N GLY A 112 -3.59 -11.10 -0.84
CA GLY A 112 -3.64 -11.78 -2.12
C GLY A 112 -2.34 -12.54 -2.34
N ILE A 113 -2.02 -12.86 -3.58
CA ILE A 113 -0.77 -13.54 -3.93
C ILE A 113 0.40 -12.55 -3.80
N GLU A 114 1.32 -12.83 -2.88
CA GLU A 114 2.56 -12.09 -2.69
C GLU A 114 3.76 -12.91 -3.17
N LYS A 115 4.66 -12.29 -3.92
CA LYS A 115 5.85 -12.96 -4.47
C LYS A 115 7.09 -12.77 -3.61
N ASP A 116 7.16 -11.65 -2.89
CA ASP A 116 8.29 -11.29 -2.03
C ASP A 116 7.95 -11.66 -0.59
N MET A 117 8.44 -12.80 -0.14
CA MET A 117 8.17 -13.31 1.21
C MET A 117 8.78 -12.45 2.32
N GLU A 118 9.85 -11.69 2.04
CA GLU A 118 10.38 -10.72 3.03
C GLU A 118 9.37 -9.60 3.32
N LYS A 119 8.53 -9.28 2.35
CA LYS A 119 7.48 -8.24 2.46
C LYS A 119 6.09 -8.80 2.77
N ALA A 120 5.96 -10.11 2.93
CA ALA A 120 4.69 -10.79 3.11
C ALA A 120 3.87 -10.21 4.26
N HIS A 121 2.58 -10.11 4.04
CA HIS A 121 1.60 -9.76 5.06
C HIS A 121 1.12 -11.02 5.81
N VAL A 122 0.43 -10.82 6.92
CA VAL A 122 0.11 -11.87 7.88
C VAL A 122 -0.56 -13.12 7.27
N ILE A 123 -1.49 -12.96 6.33
CA ILE A 123 -2.19 -14.11 5.71
C ILE A 123 -1.20 -14.95 4.89
N THR A 124 -0.39 -14.33 4.04
CA THR A 124 0.64 -15.01 3.24
C THR A 124 1.71 -15.65 4.14
N ASP A 125 2.17 -14.94 5.17
CA ASP A 125 3.14 -15.44 6.14
C ASP A 125 2.61 -16.69 6.87
N PHE A 126 1.37 -16.68 7.33
CA PHE A 126 0.75 -17.81 8.02
C PHE A 126 0.53 -19.02 7.10
N ILE A 127 0.10 -18.79 5.85
CA ILE A 127 -0.02 -19.87 4.87
C ILE A 127 1.34 -20.52 4.60
N SER A 128 2.40 -19.71 4.41
CA SER A 128 3.76 -20.23 4.18
C SER A 128 4.24 -21.05 5.38
N LYS A 129 4.10 -20.53 6.59
CA LYS A 129 4.49 -21.21 7.83
C LYS A 129 3.72 -22.51 8.05
N GLY A 130 2.40 -22.49 7.85
CA GLY A 130 1.56 -23.69 7.95
C GLY A 130 1.97 -24.75 6.97
N PHE A 131 2.24 -24.37 5.72
CA PHE A 131 2.65 -25.29 4.66
C PHE A 131 4.08 -25.85 4.84
N GLU A 132 5.03 -25.00 5.22
CA GLU A 132 6.45 -25.38 5.31
C GLU A 132 6.77 -26.12 6.62
N ASN A 133 6.18 -25.69 7.75
CA ASN A 133 6.57 -26.12 9.09
C ASN A 133 5.47 -26.84 9.84
N GLY A 134 4.22 -26.84 9.36
CA GLY A 134 3.07 -27.38 10.09
C GLY A 134 2.71 -26.60 11.34
N VAL A 135 3.29 -25.40 11.55
CA VAL A 135 3.09 -24.56 12.73
C VAL A 135 2.98 -23.10 12.30
N ILE A 136 1.95 -22.41 12.83
CA ILE A 136 1.76 -20.97 12.63
C ILE A 136 2.24 -20.24 13.88
N GLU A 137 3.42 -19.64 13.80
CA GLU A 137 3.94 -18.78 14.87
C GLU A 137 3.42 -17.37 14.72
N MET A 138 2.74 -16.87 15.75
CA MET A 138 2.24 -15.49 15.81
C MET A 138 3.19 -14.57 16.58
N MET A 139 3.22 -13.28 16.23
CA MET A 139 4.02 -12.26 16.94
C MET A 139 3.41 -11.82 18.28
N THR A 140 2.13 -12.07 18.46
CA THR A 140 1.30 -11.64 19.60
C THR A 140 0.38 -12.79 20.02
N ASP A 141 -0.51 -12.54 20.97
CA ASP A 141 -1.57 -13.50 21.35
C ASP A 141 -2.74 -13.55 20.34
N GLY A 142 -2.64 -12.80 19.24
CA GLY A 142 -3.59 -12.81 18.13
C GLY A 142 -4.92 -12.13 18.40
N LYS A 143 -5.11 -11.43 19.52
CA LYS A 143 -6.39 -10.77 19.85
C LYS A 143 -6.60 -9.45 19.13
N GLU A 144 -5.55 -8.88 18.53
CA GLU A 144 -5.70 -7.67 17.75
C GLU A 144 -6.56 -7.89 16.51
N GLU A 145 -7.50 -7.00 16.30
CA GLU A 145 -8.42 -7.06 15.17
C GLU A 145 -7.91 -6.24 13.98
N ARG A 146 -8.18 -6.73 12.79
CA ARG A 146 -7.89 -6.09 11.51
C ARG A 146 -9.07 -6.26 10.57
N GLN A 147 -9.15 -5.36 9.58
CA GLN A 147 -10.09 -5.49 8.47
C GLN A 147 -9.31 -5.95 7.24
N PHE A 148 -9.61 -7.13 6.74
CA PHE A 148 -8.94 -7.72 5.59
C PHE A 148 -9.79 -7.57 4.34
N LEU A 149 -9.13 -7.24 3.21
CA LEU A 149 -9.78 -7.11 1.91
C LEU A 149 -8.99 -7.88 0.85
N TYR A 150 -9.68 -8.71 0.08
CA TYR A 150 -9.04 -9.42 -1.02
C TYR A 150 -8.60 -8.47 -2.14
N ALA A 151 -7.42 -8.69 -2.70
CA ALA A 151 -6.79 -7.78 -3.67
C ALA A 151 -7.64 -7.56 -4.92
N GLU A 152 -8.38 -8.57 -5.40
CA GLU A 152 -9.28 -8.41 -6.54
C GLU A 152 -10.43 -7.44 -6.23
N ASP A 153 -10.99 -7.49 -5.02
CA ASP A 153 -12.06 -6.58 -4.61
C ASP A 153 -11.52 -5.16 -4.41
N CYS A 154 -10.28 -5.03 -3.91
CA CYS A 154 -9.56 -3.77 -3.89
C CYS A 154 -9.41 -3.18 -5.31
N CYS A 155 -9.02 -4.00 -6.29
CA CYS A 155 -8.93 -3.58 -7.70
C CYS A 155 -10.29 -3.15 -8.28
N LYS A 156 -11.38 -3.87 -7.93
CA LYS A 156 -12.74 -3.48 -8.34
C LYS A 156 -13.12 -2.11 -7.76
N ALA A 157 -12.82 -1.87 -6.47
CA ALA A 157 -13.07 -0.58 -5.83
C ALA A 157 -12.29 0.56 -6.52
N LEU A 158 -10.99 0.37 -6.80
CA LEU A 158 -10.18 1.35 -7.53
C LEU A 158 -10.75 1.65 -8.93
N LYS A 159 -11.24 0.64 -9.66
CA LYS A 159 -11.91 0.86 -10.96
C LYS A 159 -13.17 1.71 -10.83
N VAL A 160 -13.95 1.53 -9.77
CA VAL A 160 -15.14 2.36 -9.50
C VAL A 160 -14.73 3.79 -9.20
N ILE A 161 -13.70 3.99 -8.37
CA ILE A 161 -13.17 5.32 -8.03
C ILE A 161 -12.69 6.05 -9.29
N MET A 162 -11.93 5.38 -10.16
CA MET A 162 -11.49 5.97 -11.41
C MET A 162 -12.68 6.42 -12.29
N LYS A 163 -13.68 5.54 -12.46
CA LYS A 163 -14.87 5.84 -13.30
C LYS A 163 -15.72 6.98 -12.75
N LYS A 164 -15.72 7.17 -11.44
CA LYS A 164 -16.55 8.15 -10.73
C LYS A 164 -15.70 9.20 -10.00
N TYR A 165 -14.49 9.47 -10.51
CA TYR A 165 -13.47 10.28 -9.85
C TYR A 165 -14.00 11.58 -9.28
N ASP A 166 -14.73 12.35 -10.09
CA ASP A 166 -15.25 13.66 -9.67
C ASP A 166 -16.36 13.56 -8.59
N GLN A 167 -17.05 12.42 -8.50
CA GLN A 167 -18.08 12.20 -7.48
C GLN A 167 -17.45 11.89 -6.10
N PHE A 168 -16.21 11.42 -6.07
CA PHE A 168 -15.49 11.07 -4.85
C PHE A 168 -14.56 12.17 -4.35
N LYS A 169 -14.51 13.34 -5.02
CA LYS A 169 -13.70 14.46 -4.55
C LYS A 169 -14.17 14.92 -3.18
N SER A 170 -13.31 14.76 -2.19
CA SER A 170 -13.56 15.11 -0.78
C SER A 170 -12.22 15.41 -0.12
N ASP A 171 -12.26 16.20 0.94
CA ASP A 171 -11.10 16.44 1.81
C ASP A 171 -10.76 15.22 2.68
N ASP A 172 -11.74 14.32 2.87
CA ASP A 172 -11.56 13.11 3.66
C ASP A 172 -11.09 11.94 2.79
N PRO A 173 -10.15 11.11 3.29
CA PRO A 173 -9.72 9.92 2.60
C PRO A 173 -10.85 8.90 2.42
N LEU A 174 -10.86 8.21 1.28
CA LEU A 174 -11.74 7.07 1.05
C LEU A 174 -11.13 5.82 1.69
N HIS A 175 -11.87 5.15 2.55
CA HIS A 175 -11.43 3.87 3.13
C HIS A 175 -11.82 2.71 2.22
N ILE A 176 -10.81 1.95 1.77
CA ILE A 176 -10.99 0.73 0.97
C ILE A 176 -10.67 -0.46 1.89
N THR A 177 -11.73 -1.12 2.36
CA THR A 177 -11.65 -2.22 3.31
C THR A 177 -12.93 -3.06 3.28
N SER A 178 -12.93 -4.21 3.98
CA SER A 178 -14.12 -5.08 4.11
C SER A 178 -15.18 -4.55 5.08
N PHE A 179 -14.83 -3.59 5.93
CA PHE A 179 -15.65 -3.12 7.07
C PHE A 179 -16.01 -4.22 8.09
N LYS A 180 -15.33 -5.38 8.00
CA LYS A 180 -15.48 -6.50 8.94
C LYS A 180 -14.17 -6.71 9.68
N ASN A 181 -14.22 -6.65 11.00
CA ASN A 181 -13.08 -6.98 11.85
C ASN A 181 -12.92 -8.49 11.97
N SER A 182 -11.69 -8.95 11.95
CA SER A 182 -11.28 -10.31 12.29
C SER A 182 -10.01 -10.25 13.13
N SER A 183 -9.92 -11.07 14.16
CA SER A 183 -8.70 -11.19 14.95
C SER A 183 -7.62 -11.94 14.17
N ILE A 184 -6.36 -11.71 14.53
CA ILE A 184 -5.25 -12.47 13.95
C ILE A 184 -5.36 -13.95 14.30
N LEU A 185 -5.90 -14.28 15.49
CA LEU A 185 -6.16 -15.66 15.90
C LEU A 185 -7.20 -16.33 14.99
N GLU A 186 -8.35 -15.67 14.73
CA GLU A 186 -9.36 -16.20 13.79
C GLU A 186 -8.76 -16.47 12.40
N VAL A 187 -7.87 -15.58 11.93
CA VAL A 187 -7.17 -15.79 10.66
C VAL A 187 -6.27 -17.03 10.71
N ALA A 188 -5.53 -17.22 11.81
CA ALA A 188 -4.69 -18.40 12.00
C ALA A 188 -5.51 -19.69 12.05
N GLU A 189 -6.64 -19.70 12.75
CA GLU A 189 -7.56 -20.84 12.85
C GLU A 189 -8.12 -21.23 11.47
N VAL A 190 -8.61 -20.25 10.69
CA VAL A 190 -9.09 -20.51 9.32
C VAL A 190 -7.99 -21.09 8.43
N ILE A 191 -6.75 -20.61 8.55
CA ILE A 191 -5.63 -21.16 7.78
C ILE A 191 -5.27 -22.56 8.26
N GLN A 192 -5.28 -22.80 9.57
CA GLN A 192 -5.03 -24.13 10.14
C GLN A 192 -6.01 -25.17 9.59
N ASP A 193 -7.29 -24.83 9.49
CA ASP A 193 -8.33 -25.72 8.96
C ASP A 193 -8.12 -26.10 7.46
N LEU A 194 -7.30 -25.33 6.74
CA LEU A 194 -6.95 -25.66 5.35
C LEU A 194 -5.88 -26.75 5.23
N PHE A 195 -5.15 -27.05 6.31
CA PHE A 195 -4.05 -28.02 6.34
C PHE A 195 -4.38 -29.31 7.12
N LEU A 196 -5.56 -29.37 7.76
CA LEU A 196 -6.09 -30.55 8.44
C LEU A 196 -7.01 -31.34 7.51
#